data_46fe8b0648e3896f944b1eb7652a15ea
#
_entry.id   46fe8b0648e3896f944b1eb7652a15ea
#
_cell.length_a   1.000
_cell.length_b   1.000
_cell.length_c   1.000
_cell.angle_alpha   90.00
_cell.angle_beta   90.00
_cell.angle_gamma   90.00
#
_symmetry.space_group_name_H-M   'P 1'
#
loop_
_entity.id
_entity.type
_entity.pdbx_description
1 polymer ?
#
loop_
_entity_poly.entity_id
_entity_poly.type
_entity_poly.pdbx_seq_one_letter_code
_entity_poly.pdbx_strand_id
1 'polypeptide(L)'
;MRRALKYALANKRKSVTLVHKGNIQKFTEGAFRDWGYDLAREEFRAQTVTERESWILDNLDKNSALTVEQNAAMIEPGLEQATDAFKNTVYAEVKQTLDSIYSTHGKGQWKQKLLINDRIADSVFQQVLSRPDEYSVLATSNLNGDYLSDACAAQVGGLGMAPGSNIGDGFGVFEATHGTAPKYADKDVINPGSVMLSGAMMFEFLGWKEAATLIEDGIARTIQQKRVTYDLERLMPGATKVGTSAFASAIIENMKGAAVAR
;
A
#
# COMPACT_ATOMS: atom_id res chain seq x y z
N MET A 1 7.89 0.76 -8.61
CA MET A 1 8.48 0.14 -7.42
C MET A 1 9.30 1.10 -6.56
N ARG A 2 10.35 1.76 -7.05
CA ARG A 2 11.24 2.64 -6.22
C ARG A 2 10.47 3.67 -5.38
N ARG A 3 9.44 4.31 -5.90
CA ARG A 3 8.59 5.25 -5.14
C ARG A 3 7.82 4.56 -4.02
N ALA A 4 7.26 3.37 -4.28
CA ALA A 4 6.55 2.60 -3.27
C ALA A 4 7.47 2.21 -2.10
N LEU A 5 8.72 1.80 -2.39
CA LEU A 5 9.71 1.50 -1.37
C LEU A 5 10.09 2.74 -0.54
N LYS A 6 10.40 3.86 -1.20
CA LYS A 6 10.71 5.13 -0.51
C LYS A 6 9.55 5.58 0.37
N TYR A 7 8.32 5.51 -0.13
CA TYR A 7 7.12 5.85 0.65
C TYR A 7 6.95 4.92 1.85
N ALA A 8 7.06 3.60 1.63
CA ALA A 8 6.90 2.62 2.68
C ALA A 8 7.93 2.80 3.82
N LEU A 9 9.20 3.04 3.46
CA LEU A 9 10.27 3.27 4.43
C LEU A 9 10.07 4.58 5.20
N ALA A 10 9.75 5.68 4.50
CA ALA A 10 9.52 6.99 5.13
C ALA A 10 8.33 6.97 6.10
N ASN A 11 7.29 6.20 5.78
CA ASN A 11 6.07 6.09 6.57
C ASN A 11 6.02 4.83 7.46
N LYS A 12 7.16 4.13 7.65
CA LYS A 12 7.29 2.93 8.50
C LYS A 12 6.21 1.88 8.20
N ARG A 13 5.89 1.68 6.92
CA ARG A 13 4.93 0.67 6.48
C ARG A 13 5.53 -0.74 6.61
N LYS A 14 4.68 -1.75 6.82
CA LYS A 14 5.13 -3.13 7.09
C LYS A 14 5.53 -3.88 5.83
N SER A 15 4.85 -3.63 4.72
CA SER A 15 5.06 -4.35 3.46
C SER A 15 4.82 -3.50 2.22
N VAL A 16 5.44 -3.93 1.12
CA VAL A 16 5.09 -3.52 -0.24
C VAL A 16 4.73 -4.77 -1.02
N THR A 17 3.49 -4.85 -1.50
CA THR A 17 2.98 -5.96 -2.31
C THR A 17 2.99 -5.57 -3.78
N LEU A 18 3.74 -6.30 -4.60
CA LEU A 18 3.70 -6.22 -6.06
C LEU A 18 2.43 -6.90 -6.55
N VAL A 19 1.53 -6.14 -7.17
CA VAL A 19 0.27 -6.67 -7.73
C VAL A 19 0.41 -6.79 -9.23
N HIS A 20 0.23 -8.00 -9.77
CA HIS A 20 0.48 -8.28 -11.18
C HIS A 20 -0.37 -9.44 -11.69
N LYS A 21 -0.45 -9.59 -13.01
CA LYS A 21 -1.04 -10.74 -13.71
C LYS A 21 0.02 -11.51 -14.51
N GLY A 22 1.19 -11.68 -13.95
CA GLY A 22 2.36 -12.28 -14.61
C GLY A 22 2.21 -13.73 -15.04
N ASN A 23 1.24 -14.47 -14.48
CA ASN A 23 0.90 -15.81 -14.96
C ASN A 23 0.25 -15.82 -16.37
N ILE A 24 -0.38 -14.71 -16.78
CA ILE A 24 -0.99 -14.51 -18.09
C ILE A 24 -0.12 -13.59 -18.96
N GLN A 25 0.20 -12.41 -18.45
CA GLN A 25 1.02 -11.40 -19.14
C GLN A 25 2.49 -11.51 -18.70
N LYS A 26 3.13 -12.59 -19.16
CA LYS A 26 4.47 -13.01 -18.67
C LYS A 26 5.56 -11.97 -18.89
N PHE A 27 5.56 -11.29 -20.05
CA PHE A 27 6.61 -10.38 -20.49
C PHE A 27 6.37 -8.91 -20.08
N THR A 28 5.20 -8.57 -19.57
CA THR A 28 4.85 -7.24 -19.06
C THR A 28 4.63 -7.26 -17.57
N GLU A 29 3.54 -7.83 -17.12
CA GLU A 29 3.21 -7.93 -15.69
C GLU A 29 4.18 -8.86 -14.92
N GLY A 30 4.63 -9.97 -15.54
CA GLY A 30 5.66 -10.83 -14.97
C GLY A 30 7.00 -10.12 -14.85
N ALA A 31 7.40 -9.38 -15.89
CA ALA A 31 8.61 -8.56 -15.84
C ALA A 31 8.51 -7.45 -14.78
N PHE A 32 7.35 -6.80 -14.63
CA PHE A 32 7.12 -5.82 -13.59
C PHE A 32 7.39 -6.39 -12.18
N ARG A 33 6.89 -7.62 -11.91
CA ARG A 33 7.15 -8.35 -10.68
C ARG A 33 8.65 -8.57 -10.48
N ASP A 34 9.31 -9.17 -11.47
CA ASP A 34 10.71 -9.59 -11.38
C ASP A 34 11.63 -8.37 -11.17
N TRP A 35 11.48 -7.32 -11.98
CA TRP A 35 12.21 -6.07 -11.82
C TRP A 35 11.89 -5.36 -10.50
N GLY A 36 10.69 -5.54 -9.95
CA GLY A 36 10.33 -5.04 -8.65
C GLY A 36 11.14 -5.69 -7.52
N TYR A 37 11.33 -7.00 -7.58
CA TYR A 37 12.19 -7.74 -6.66
C TYR A 37 13.67 -7.40 -6.84
N ASP A 38 14.14 -7.33 -8.09
CA ASP A 38 15.54 -6.99 -8.39
C ASP A 38 15.88 -5.61 -7.83
N LEU A 39 15.05 -4.61 -8.10
CA LEU A 39 15.24 -3.26 -7.57
C LEU A 39 15.28 -3.22 -6.04
N ALA A 40 14.42 -4.00 -5.37
CA ALA A 40 14.42 -4.08 -3.90
C ALA A 40 15.75 -4.68 -3.38
N ARG A 41 16.27 -5.70 -4.06
CA ARG A 41 17.55 -6.34 -3.71
C ARG A 41 18.75 -5.47 -4.03
N GLU A 42 18.75 -4.76 -5.14
CA GLU A 42 19.90 -3.95 -5.59
C GLU A 42 20.00 -2.63 -4.84
N GLU A 43 18.91 -1.90 -4.70
CA GLU A 43 18.94 -0.52 -4.18
C GLU A 43 18.56 -0.42 -2.69
N PHE A 44 17.81 -1.39 -2.15
CA PHE A 44 17.23 -1.31 -0.80
C PHE A 44 17.54 -2.53 0.06
N ARG A 45 18.57 -3.33 -0.31
CA ARG A 45 18.90 -4.60 0.35
C ARG A 45 18.94 -4.53 1.87
N ALA A 46 19.57 -3.49 2.40
CA ALA A 46 19.75 -3.35 3.85
C ALA A 46 18.43 -3.13 4.61
N GLN A 47 17.38 -2.62 3.94
CA GLN A 47 16.09 -2.27 4.55
C GLN A 47 14.98 -3.26 4.20
N THR A 48 15.17 -4.16 3.25
CA THR A 48 14.11 -5.03 2.71
C THR A 48 14.44 -6.50 2.84
N VAL A 49 13.39 -7.31 2.92
CA VAL A 49 13.45 -8.77 2.83
C VAL A 49 12.31 -9.23 1.93
N THR A 50 12.54 -10.19 1.05
CA THR A 50 11.46 -10.79 0.26
C THR A 50 10.72 -11.85 1.08
N GLU A 51 9.49 -12.16 0.69
CA GLU A 51 8.66 -13.15 1.38
C GLU A 51 9.36 -14.53 1.41
N ARG A 52 9.92 -14.99 0.31
CA ARG A 52 10.66 -16.26 0.27
C ARG A 52 11.93 -16.24 1.14
N GLU A 53 12.68 -15.16 1.09
CA GLU A 53 13.85 -14.98 1.97
C GLU A 53 13.43 -14.99 3.45
N SER A 54 12.29 -14.39 3.79
CA SER A 54 11.78 -14.38 5.17
C SER A 54 11.45 -15.79 5.66
N TRP A 55 10.88 -16.66 4.81
CA TRP A 55 10.61 -18.06 5.16
C TRP A 55 11.90 -18.85 5.35
N ILE A 56 12.88 -18.68 4.46
CA ILE A 56 14.20 -19.33 4.56
C ILE A 56 14.88 -18.98 5.89
N LEU A 57 14.88 -17.69 6.24
CA LEU A 57 15.50 -17.18 7.46
C LEU A 57 14.75 -17.64 8.71
N ASP A 58 13.41 -17.59 8.70
CA ASP A 58 12.58 -18.02 9.83
C ASP A 58 12.75 -19.51 10.15
N ASN A 59 12.85 -20.35 9.11
CA ASN A 59 13.10 -21.77 9.26
C ASN A 59 14.44 -22.03 9.96
N LEU A 60 15.51 -21.39 9.51
CA LEU A 60 16.84 -21.54 10.12
C LEU A 60 16.91 -20.91 11.52
N ASP A 61 16.22 -19.79 11.76
CA ASP A 61 16.14 -19.16 13.09
C ASP A 61 15.41 -20.07 14.11
N LYS A 62 14.42 -20.84 13.65
CA LYS A 62 13.69 -21.82 14.49
C LYS A 62 14.50 -23.10 14.73
N ASN A 63 15.27 -23.53 13.74
CA ASN A 63 16.10 -24.73 13.83
C ASN A 63 17.41 -24.54 13.06
N SER A 64 18.47 -24.17 13.77
CA SER A 64 19.79 -23.90 13.20
C SER A 64 20.49 -25.14 12.62
N ALA A 65 19.97 -26.36 12.85
CA ALA A 65 20.51 -27.60 12.33
C ALA A 65 19.92 -28.02 10.97
N LEU A 66 18.96 -27.23 10.41
CA LEU A 66 18.36 -27.55 9.12
C LEU A 66 19.41 -27.52 8.01
N THR A 67 19.40 -28.58 7.18
CA THR A 67 20.13 -28.57 5.92
C THR A 67 19.46 -27.68 4.87
N VAL A 68 20.18 -27.36 3.80
CA VAL A 68 19.63 -26.60 2.66
C VAL A 68 18.41 -27.34 2.07
N GLU A 69 18.50 -28.65 1.92
CA GLU A 69 17.44 -29.48 1.33
C GLU A 69 16.19 -29.48 2.23
N GLN A 70 16.38 -29.59 3.54
CA GLN A 70 15.28 -29.56 4.51
C GLN A 70 14.58 -28.19 4.51
N ASN A 71 15.35 -27.09 4.50
CA ASN A 71 14.79 -25.75 4.43
C ASN A 71 14.05 -25.55 3.10
N ALA A 72 14.62 -26.02 1.99
CA ALA A 72 13.99 -25.96 0.67
C ALA A 72 12.65 -26.72 0.62
N ALA A 73 12.57 -27.90 1.21
CA ALA A 73 11.32 -28.66 1.29
C ALA A 73 10.24 -27.95 2.13
N MET A 74 10.62 -27.15 3.12
CA MET A 74 9.68 -26.35 3.92
C MET A 74 9.11 -25.14 3.17
N ILE A 75 9.90 -24.51 2.28
CA ILE A 75 9.45 -23.33 1.52
C ILE A 75 8.78 -23.68 0.19
N GLU A 76 8.95 -24.92 -0.28
CA GLU A 76 8.39 -25.42 -1.55
C GLU A 76 7.68 -26.77 -1.33
N PRO A 77 6.40 -26.76 -0.92
CA PRO A 77 5.63 -27.98 -0.73
C PRO A 77 5.59 -28.83 -2.00
N GLY A 78 5.90 -30.12 -1.88
CA GLY A 78 5.95 -31.03 -3.02
C GLY A 78 7.30 -31.05 -3.76
N LEU A 79 8.32 -30.37 -3.26
CA LEU A 79 9.66 -30.35 -3.86
C LEU A 79 10.23 -31.77 -4.09
N GLU A 80 9.95 -32.71 -3.20
CA GLU A 80 10.43 -34.10 -3.31
C GLU A 80 9.99 -34.79 -4.60
N GLN A 81 8.82 -34.43 -5.13
CA GLN A 81 8.25 -34.98 -6.36
C GLN A 81 8.65 -34.18 -7.63
N ALA A 82 9.37 -33.09 -7.46
CA ALA A 82 9.80 -32.22 -8.56
C ALA A 82 10.98 -32.83 -9.32
N THR A 83 11.26 -32.30 -10.52
CA THR A 83 12.45 -32.66 -11.29
C THR A 83 13.74 -32.22 -10.58
N ASP A 84 14.84 -32.94 -10.82
CA ASP A 84 16.14 -32.60 -10.20
C ASP A 84 16.60 -31.20 -10.59
N ALA A 85 16.32 -30.73 -11.81
CA ALA A 85 16.62 -29.38 -12.25
C ALA A 85 15.89 -28.34 -11.38
N PHE A 86 14.61 -28.53 -11.08
CA PHE A 86 13.85 -27.62 -10.23
C PHE A 86 14.32 -27.70 -8.75
N LYS A 87 14.57 -28.91 -8.23
CA LYS A 87 15.16 -29.08 -6.89
C LYS A 87 16.45 -28.31 -6.73
N ASN A 88 17.37 -28.45 -7.69
CA ASN A 88 18.65 -27.76 -7.68
C ASN A 88 18.48 -26.24 -7.71
N THR A 89 17.47 -25.72 -8.42
CA THR A 89 17.15 -24.27 -8.45
C THR A 89 16.73 -23.80 -7.04
N VAL A 90 15.86 -24.53 -6.36
CA VAL A 90 15.40 -24.16 -5.01
C VAL A 90 16.53 -24.31 -3.98
N TYR A 91 17.36 -25.37 -4.07
CA TYR A 91 18.53 -25.50 -3.19
C TYR A 91 19.53 -24.36 -3.37
N ALA A 92 19.77 -23.94 -4.62
CA ALA A 92 20.62 -22.82 -4.92
C ALA A 92 20.06 -21.49 -4.34
N GLU A 93 18.75 -21.28 -4.44
CA GLU A 93 18.07 -20.13 -3.85
C GLU A 93 18.27 -20.08 -2.33
N VAL A 94 18.00 -21.19 -1.63
CA VAL A 94 18.16 -21.28 -0.17
C VAL A 94 19.61 -21.00 0.21
N LYS A 95 20.57 -21.66 -0.44
CA LYS A 95 22.00 -21.49 -0.17
C LYS A 95 22.41 -20.05 -0.40
N GLN A 96 22.08 -19.49 -1.56
CA GLN A 96 22.42 -18.10 -1.89
C GLN A 96 21.84 -17.10 -0.88
N THR A 97 20.60 -17.31 -0.46
CA THR A 97 19.96 -16.45 0.55
C THR A 97 20.73 -16.51 1.87
N LEU A 98 21.04 -17.70 2.37
CA LEU A 98 21.76 -17.85 3.62
C LEU A 98 23.19 -17.28 3.55
N ASP A 99 23.91 -17.55 2.47
CA ASP A 99 25.27 -17.07 2.28
C ASP A 99 25.33 -15.53 2.16
N SER A 100 24.32 -14.92 1.52
CA SER A 100 24.34 -13.48 1.22
C SER A 100 23.80 -12.60 2.33
N ILE A 101 22.74 -13.02 3.03
CA ILE A 101 22.00 -12.14 3.95
C ILE A 101 21.83 -12.66 5.37
N TYR A 102 22.17 -13.92 5.69
CA TYR A 102 21.94 -14.42 7.06
C TYR A 102 22.67 -13.61 8.13
N SER A 103 23.85 -13.09 7.83
CA SER A 103 24.63 -12.25 8.77
C SER A 103 23.93 -10.93 9.14
N THR A 104 23.11 -10.38 8.25
CA THR A 104 22.44 -9.06 8.39
C THR A 104 20.94 -9.15 8.60
N HIS A 105 20.33 -10.28 8.25
CA HIS A 105 18.89 -10.48 8.31
C HIS A 105 18.46 -11.67 9.17
N GLY A 106 19.35 -12.64 9.43
CA GLY A 106 19.07 -13.80 10.29
C GLY A 106 18.87 -13.43 11.75
N LYS A 107 18.61 -14.45 12.60
CA LYS A 107 18.39 -14.30 14.05
C LYS A 107 17.25 -13.32 14.37
N GLY A 108 16.19 -13.38 13.59
CA GLY A 108 14.99 -12.55 13.75
C GLY A 108 15.10 -11.11 13.25
N GLN A 109 16.26 -10.66 12.75
CA GLN A 109 16.45 -9.28 12.27
C GLN A 109 15.60 -8.97 11.02
N TRP A 110 15.27 -9.97 10.21
CA TRP A 110 14.39 -9.83 9.05
C TRP A 110 13.00 -9.29 9.41
N LYS A 111 12.52 -9.52 10.64
CA LYS A 111 11.22 -9.02 11.13
C LYS A 111 11.15 -7.50 11.25
N GLN A 112 12.31 -6.84 11.27
CA GLN A 112 12.42 -5.37 11.31
C GLN A 112 12.58 -4.76 9.92
N LYS A 113 12.66 -5.59 8.87
CA LYS A 113 12.81 -5.14 7.50
C LYS A 113 11.43 -4.95 6.85
N LEU A 114 11.40 -4.10 5.82
CA LEU A 114 10.22 -3.94 4.97
C LEU A 114 10.03 -5.22 4.14
N LEU A 115 8.90 -5.88 4.33
CA LEU A 115 8.57 -7.10 3.60
C LEU A 115 8.17 -6.77 2.16
N ILE A 116 8.79 -7.46 1.20
CA ILE A 116 8.42 -7.39 -0.22
C ILE A 116 7.81 -8.72 -0.61
N ASN A 117 6.58 -8.68 -1.06
CA ASN A 117 5.86 -9.85 -1.57
C ASN A 117 5.14 -9.53 -2.87
N ASP A 118 4.58 -10.53 -3.52
CA ASP A 118 3.76 -10.36 -4.70
C ASP A 118 2.44 -11.13 -4.59
N ARG A 119 1.45 -10.66 -5.32
CA ARG A 119 0.15 -11.34 -5.41
C ARG A 119 -0.42 -11.17 -6.83
N ILE A 120 -1.08 -12.20 -7.29
CA ILE A 120 -1.86 -12.16 -8.53
C ILE A 120 -3.03 -11.19 -8.36
N ALA A 121 -3.28 -10.35 -9.36
CA ALA A 121 -4.22 -9.24 -9.29
C ALA A 121 -5.63 -9.65 -8.85
N ASP A 122 -6.20 -10.71 -9.43
CA ASP A 122 -7.53 -11.21 -9.05
C ASP A 122 -7.59 -11.67 -7.57
N SER A 123 -6.51 -12.24 -7.04
CA SER A 123 -6.42 -12.57 -5.62
C SER A 123 -6.43 -11.30 -4.75
N VAL A 124 -5.74 -10.24 -5.18
CA VAL A 124 -5.73 -8.97 -4.44
C VAL A 124 -7.12 -8.32 -4.44
N PHE A 125 -7.83 -8.32 -5.58
CA PHE A 125 -9.21 -7.82 -5.62
C PHE A 125 -10.12 -8.48 -4.60
N GLN A 126 -9.97 -9.80 -4.39
CA GLN A 126 -10.71 -10.52 -3.35
C GLN A 126 -10.18 -10.19 -1.95
N GLN A 127 -8.86 -10.16 -1.78
CA GLN A 127 -8.22 -10.09 -0.48
C GLN A 127 -8.32 -8.71 0.16
N VAL A 128 -8.31 -7.62 -0.61
CA VAL A 128 -8.52 -6.27 -0.06
C VAL A 128 -9.94 -6.07 0.51
N LEU A 129 -10.91 -6.91 0.09
CA LEU A 129 -12.26 -6.93 0.65
C LEU A 129 -12.34 -7.76 1.94
N SER A 130 -11.67 -8.91 1.95
CA SER A 130 -11.82 -9.92 3.01
C SER A 130 -10.74 -9.85 4.08
N ARG A 131 -9.54 -9.33 3.75
CA ARG A 131 -8.34 -9.30 4.59
C ARG A 131 -7.49 -8.04 4.36
N PRO A 132 -8.07 -6.82 4.41
CA PRO A 132 -7.35 -5.58 4.09
C PRO A 132 -6.12 -5.35 4.98
N ASP A 133 -6.13 -5.83 6.22
CA ASP A 133 -5.04 -5.65 7.19
C ASP A 133 -3.73 -6.36 6.81
N GLU A 134 -3.77 -7.31 5.87
CA GLU A 134 -2.57 -7.98 5.36
C GLU A 134 -1.77 -7.09 4.40
N TYR A 135 -2.36 -6.00 3.91
CA TYR A 135 -1.77 -5.10 2.92
C TYR A 135 -1.39 -3.75 3.55
N SER A 136 -0.24 -3.22 3.14
CA SER A 136 0.21 -1.92 3.62
C SER A 136 0.44 -0.92 2.49
N VAL A 137 1.26 -1.29 1.50
CA VAL A 137 1.46 -0.52 0.27
C VAL A 137 1.31 -1.46 -0.91
N LEU A 138 0.49 -1.11 -1.88
CA LEU A 138 0.33 -1.84 -3.13
C LEU A 138 1.13 -1.15 -4.24
N ALA A 139 2.04 -1.87 -4.87
CA ALA A 139 2.77 -1.43 -6.05
C ALA A 139 2.26 -2.20 -7.27
N THR A 140 1.74 -1.51 -8.26
CA THR A 140 1.05 -2.13 -9.39
C THR A 140 1.29 -1.35 -10.68
N SER A 141 0.99 -1.97 -11.82
CA SER A 141 0.87 -1.26 -13.09
C SER A 141 -0.35 -0.33 -13.08
N ASN A 142 -0.35 0.68 -13.97
CA ASN A 142 -1.37 1.73 -14.00
C ASN A 142 -2.80 1.19 -13.99
N LEU A 143 -3.16 0.31 -14.92
CA LEU A 143 -4.54 -0.18 -15.06
C LEU A 143 -5.02 -0.96 -13.82
N ASN A 144 -4.19 -1.86 -13.30
CA ASN A 144 -4.54 -2.61 -12.09
C ASN A 144 -4.69 -1.68 -10.89
N GLY A 145 -3.84 -0.63 -10.80
CA GLY A 145 -3.89 0.36 -9.74
C GLY A 145 -5.15 1.20 -9.78
N ASP A 146 -5.57 1.63 -10.96
CA ASP A 146 -6.79 2.38 -11.18
C ASP A 146 -8.02 1.61 -10.68
N TYR A 147 -8.16 0.35 -11.10
CA TYR A 147 -9.26 -0.50 -10.63
C TYR A 147 -9.21 -0.79 -9.13
N LEU A 148 -8.02 -1.07 -8.59
CA LEU A 148 -7.88 -1.39 -7.16
C LEU A 148 -8.13 -0.18 -6.27
N SER A 149 -7.67 1.01 -6.66
CA SER A 149 -7.89 2.22 -5.87
C SER A 149 -9.36 2.56 -5.74
N ASP A 150 -10.12 2.44 -6.82
CA ASP A 150 -11.56 2.67 -6.81
C ASP A 150 -12.32 1.62 -5.96
N ALA A 151 -11.93 0.35 -6.07
CA ALA A 151 -12.49 -0.72 -5.26
C ALA A 151 -12.20 -0.51 -3.76
N CYS A 152 -11.00 -0.09 -3.41
CA CYS A 152 -10.62 0.24 -2.03
C CYS A 152 -11.34 1.50 -1.53
N ALA A 153 -11.45 2.54 -2.37
CA ALA A 153 -12.17 3.76 -2.04
C ALA A 153 -13.66 3.48 -1.71
N ALA A 154 -14.28 2.58 -2.48
CA ALA A 154 -15.68 2.18 -2.24
C ALA A 154 -15.93 1.62 -0.83
N GLN A 155 -14.91 0.97 -0.24
CA GLN A 155 -15.02 0.38 1.11
C GLN A 155 -14.92 1.42 2.24
N VAL A 156 -14.25 2.54 1.99
CA VAL A 156 -13.99 3.57 3.02
C VAL A 156 -14.86 4.82 2.86
N GLY A 157 -15.87 4.78 2.01
CA GLY A 157 -16.82 5.89 1.86
C GLY A 157 -17.04 6.35 0.42
N GLY A 158 -16.33 5.78 -0.53
CA GLY A 158 -16.46 6.07 -1.96
C GLY A 158 -15.41 7.05 -2.49
N LEU A 159 -15.52 7.33 -3.79
CA LEU A 159 -14.54 8.16 -4.52
C LEU A 159 -14.40 9.59 -3.98
N GLY A 160 -15.42 10.12 -3.31
CA GLY A 160 -15.36 11.42 -2.65
C GLY A 160 -14.34 11.51 -1.50
N MET A 161 -13.77 10.38 -1.08
CA MET A 161 -12.72 10.30 -0.05
C MET A 161 -11.36 9.83 -0.59
N ALA A 162 -11.24 9.53 -1.88
CA ALA A 162 -10.01 9.00 -2.47
C ALA A 162 -9.15 10.14 -3.04
N PRO A 163 -7.97 10.43 -2.45
CA PRO A 163 -7.05 11.40 -3.03
C PRO A 163 -6.26 10.82 -4.21
N GLY A 164 -5.81 11.70 -5.11
CA GLY A 164 -4.98 11.35 -6.24
C GLY A 164 -3.77 12.25 -6.40
N SER A 165 -2.67 11.65 -6.88
CA SER A 165 -1.48 12.42 -7.24
C SER A 165 -0.68 11.73 -8.34
N ASN A 166 -0.12 12.53 -9.25
CA ASN A 166 0.84 12.12 -10.26
C ASN A 166 2.18 12.78 -9.94
N ILE A 167 3.13 12.02 -9.42
CA ILE A 167 4.39 12.55 -8.91
C ILE A 167 5.54 12.17 -9.83
N GLY A 168 6.18 13.19 -10.43
CA GLY A 168 7.41 13.10 -11.21
C GLY A 168 8.66 13.39 -10.39
N ASP A 169 9.81 13.48 -11.06
CA ASP A 169 11.07 13.88 -10.41
C ASP A 169 11.11 15.42 -10.28
N GLY A 170 10.89 15.88 -9.04
CA GLY A 170 10.91 17.32 -8.72
C GLY A 170 9.58 18.06 -8.96
N PHE A 171 8.53 17.41 -9.42
CA PHE A 171 7.19 18.02 -9.59
C PHE A 171 6.08 17.03 -9.26
N GLY A 172 4.88 17.55 -8.96
CA GLY A 172 3.69 16.76 -8.69
C GLY A 172 2.43 17.43 -9.17
N VAL A 173 1.44 16.66 -9.61
CA VAL A 173 0.08 17.10 -9.90
C VAL A 173 -0.83 16.38 -8.90
N PHE A 174 -1.71 17.12 -8.25
CA PHE A 174 -2.59 16.64 -7.21
C PHE A 174 -4.03 16.93 -7.61
N GLU A 175 -4.85 15.90 -7.72
CA GLU A 175 -6.20 16.00 -8.24
C GLU A 175 -7.12 15.01 -7.54
N ALA A 176 -8.43 15.27 -7.57
CA ALA A 176 -9.41 14.27 -7.17
C ALA A 176 -9.38 13.08 -8.14
N THR A 177 -9.51 11.87 -7.63
CA THR A 177 -9.52 10.65 -8.47
C THR A 177 -10.80 10.51 -9.31
N HIS A 178 -11.90 11.12 -8.87
CA HIS A 178 -13.18 11.06 -9.57
C HIS A 178 -13.28 12.08 -10.73
N GLY A 179 -14.18 11.83 -11.67
CA GLY A 179 -14.50 12.75 -12.76
C GLY A 179 -15.26 14.01 -12.29
N THR A 180 -15.58 14.88 -13.25
CA THR A 180 -16.20 16.21 -13.01
C THR A 180 -17.67 16.17 -12.58
N ALA A 181 -18.36 15.04 -12.77
CA ALA A 181 -19.76 14.81 -12.38
C ALA A 181 -20.73 15.96 -12.73
N PRO A 182 -20.85 16.39 -14.00
CA PRO A 182 -21.52 17.63 -14.41
C PRO A 182 -23.00 17.70 -14.00
N LYS A 183 -23.66 16.56 -13.82
CA LYS A 183 -25.05 16.49 -13.33
C LYS A 183 -25.25 17.04 -11.90
N TYR A 184 -24.16 17.23 -11.16
CA TYR A 184 -24.16 17.76 -9.79
C TYR A 184 -23.63 19.19 -9.71
N ALA A 185 -23.26 19.80 -10.84
CA ALA A 185 -22.80 21.18 -10.87
C ALA A 185 -23.84 22.12 -10.19
N ASP A 186 -23.37 23.07 -9.43
CA ASP A 186 -24.14 24.09 -8.73
C ASP A 186 -25.20 23.58 -7.71
N LYS A 187 -25.14 22.29 -7.32
CA LYS A 187 -26.08 21.70 -6.37
C LYS A 187 -25.60 21.66 -4.92
N ASP A 188 -24.36 22.00 -4.66
CA ASP A 188 -23.76 21.98 -3.31
C ASP A 188 -23.94 20.65 -2.55
N VAL A 189 -23.76 19.50 -3.23
CA VAL A 189 -24.05 18.17 -2.63
C VAL A 189 -22.86 17.22 -2.61
N ILE A 190 -21.84 17.45 -3.48
CA ILE A 190 -20.72 16.51 -3.64
C ILE A 190 -19.76 16.59 -2.44
N ASN A 191 -19.20 15.44 -2.06
CA ASN A 191 -18.16 15.37 -1.05
C ASN A 191 -16.85 15.98 -1.59
N PRO A 192 -16.28 17.03 -0.97
CA PRO A 192 -15.02 17.64 -1.41
C PRO A 192 -13.80 16.93 -0.83
N GLY A 193 -13.96 15.85 -0.07
CA GLY A 193 -12.89 15.16 0.67
C GLY A 193 -11.75 14.71 -0.24
N SER A 194 -12.05 14.19 -1.43
CA SER A 194 -11.03 13.74 -2.39
C SER A 194 -10.08 14.87 -2.78
N VAL A 195 -10.57 16.02 -3.20
CA VAL A 195 -9.73 17.17 -3.58
C VAL A 195 -9.01 17.79 -2.39
N MET A 196 -9.63 17.80 -1.20
CA MET A 196 -9.02 18.29 0.03
C MET A 196 -7.86 17.39 0.49
N LEU A 197 -8.04 16.07 0.45
CA LEU A 197 -6.99 15.10 0.76
C LEU A 197 -5.87 15.12 -0.29
N SER A 198 -6.19 15.35 -1.56
CA SER A 198 -5.18 15.58 -2.60
C SER A 198 -4.35 16.85 -2.30
N GLY A 199 -5.00 17.90 -1.77
CA GLY A 199 -4.31 19.09 -1.26
C GLY A 199 -3.40 18.78 -0.06
N ALA A 200 -3.82 17.91 0.85
CA ALA A 200 -2.98 17.45 1.95
C ALA A 200 -1.74 16.70 1.43
N MET A 201 -1.90 15.78 0.46
CA MET A 201 -0.75 15.14 -0.22
C MET A 201 0.18 16.14 -0.89
N MET A 202 -0.34 17.23 -1.47
CA MET A 202 0.47 18.31 -2.03
C MET A 202 1.31 18.99 -0.94
N PHE A 203 0.74 19.28 0.22
CA PHE A 203 1.47 19.88 1.33
C PHE A 203 2.54 18.91 1.89
N GLU A 204 2.26 17.61 1.98
CA GLU A 204 3.30 16.63 2.31
C GLU A 204 4.44 16.62 1.30
N PHE A 205 4.12 16.66 0.00
CA PHE A 205 5.13 16.71 -1.07
C PHE A 205 6.01 17.97 -0.97
N LEU A 206 5.44 19.11 -0.59
CA LEU A 206 6.16 20.37 -0.36
C LEU A 206 6.93 20.40 0.97
N GLY A 207 6.77 19.39 1.82
CA GLY A 207 7.38 19.32 3.15
C GLY A 207 6.62 20.06 4.24
N TRP A 208 5.41 20.53 3.97
CA TRP A 208 4.53 21.27 4.91
C TRP A 208 3.63 20.31 5.67
N LYS A 209 4.25 19.41 6.43
CA LYS A 209 3.56 18.31 7.13
C LYS A 209 2.49 18.77 8.12
N GLU A 210 2.72 19.88 8.79
CA GLU A 210 1.75 20.44 9.75
C GLU A 210 0.46 20.87 9.04
N ALA A 211 0.57 21.42 7.82
CA ALA A 211 -0.60 21.81 7.02
C ALA A 211 -1.38 20.57 6.56
N ALA A 212 -0.68 19.52 6.11
CA ALA A 212 -1.30 18.26 5.73
C ALA A 212 -2.05 17.61 6.90
N THR A 213 -1.39 17.45 8.04
CA THR A 213 -1.98 16.88 9.27
C THR A 213 -3.20 17.68 9.73
N LEU A 214 -3.13 19.02 9.64
CA LEU A 214 -4.25 19.88 10.05
C LEU A 214 -5.51 19.65 9.20
N ILE A 215 -5.35 19.45 7.89
CA ILE A 215 -6.46 19.11 6.99
C ILE A 215 -7.02 17.74 7.31
N GLU A 216 -6.17 16.72 7.45
CA GLU A 216 -6.55 15.35 7.75
C GLU A 216 -7.29 15.25 9.08
N ASP A 217 -6.77 15.87 10.13
CA ASP A 217 -7.42 15.95 11.44
C ASP A 217 -8.76 16.68 11.39
N GLY A 218 -8.84 17.77 10.64
CA GLY A 218 -10.08 18.50 10.44
C GLY A 218 -11.18 17.64 9.79
N ILE A 219 -10.82 16.90 8.74
CA ILE A 219 -11.72 15.93 8.08
C ILE A 219 -12.13 14.84 9.06
N ALA A 220 -11.17 14.19 9.72
CA ALA A 220 -11.43 13.09 10.65
C ALA A 220 -12.39 13.50 11.78
N ARG A 221 -12.16 14.66 12.41
CA ARG A 221 -13.05 15.19 13.47
C ARG A 221 -14.45 15.51 12.96
N THR A 222 -14.56 16.07 11.74
CA THR A 222 -15.87 16.40 11.15
C THR A 222 -16.69 15.14 10.89
N ILE A 223 -16.05 14.07 10.39
CA ILE A 223 -16.66 12.76 10.20
C ILE A 223 -17.06 12.14 11.56
N GLN A 224 -16.19 12.21 12.56
CA GLN A 224 -16.49 11.73 13.94
C GLN A 224 -17.70 12.45 14.56
N GLN A 225 -17.86 13.75 14.27
CA GLN A 225 -19.03 14.53 14.66
C GLN A 225 -20.30 14.19 13.86
N LYS A 226 -20.18 13.27 12.90
CA LYS A 226 -21.28 12.83 12.00
C LYS A 226 -21.89 13.98 11.20
N ARG A 227 -21.14 15.03 10.88
CA ARG A 227 -21.50 16.11 9.97
C ARG A 227 -20.91 15.79 8.60
N VAL A 228 -21.67 15.17 7.70
CA VAL A 228 -21.11 14.55 6.50
C VAL A 228 -21.98 14.80 5.27
N THR A 229 -21.42 14.63 4.09
CA THR A 229 -22.13 14.70 2.82
C THR A 229 -22.98 13.46 2.58
N TYR A 230 -23.87 13.48 1.59
CA TYR A 230 -24.90 12.47 1.31
C TYR A 230 -24.32 11.05 1.10
N ASP A 231 -23.11 10.94 0.57
CA ASP A 231 -22.43 9.67 0.28
C ASP A 231 -22.01 8.95 1.57
N LEU A 232 -21.51 9.68 2.55
CA LEU A 232 -21.16 9.15 3.87
C LEU A 232 -22.39 9.01 4.78
N GLU A 233 -23.34 9.94 4.70
CA GLU A 233 -24.55 9.93 5.55
C GLU A 233 -25.31 8.63 5.43
N ARG A 234 -25.50 8.13 4.21
CA ARG A 234 -26.19 6.84 3.97
C ARG A 234 -25.53 5.62 4.59
N LEU A 235 -24.22 5.73 4.95
CA LEU A 235 -23.43 4.65 5.55
C LEU A 235 -23.30 4.81 7.07
N MET A 236 -23.75 5.95 7.64
CA MET A 236 -23.51 6.31 9.04
C MET A 236 -24.82 6.57 9.78
N PRO A 237 -25.38 5.60 10.52
CA PRO A 237 -26.60 5.80 11.31
C PRO A 237 -26.49 7.01 12.24
N GLY A 238 -27.50 7.90 12.19
CA GLY A 238 -27.55 9.11 13.00
C GLY A 238 -26.62 10.23 12.55
N ALA A 239 -26.11 10.19 11.32
CA ALA A 239 -25.36 11.29 10.75
C ALA A 239 -26.28 12.44 10.28
N THR A 240 -25.75 13.66 10.35
CA THR A 240 -26.38 14.86 9.82
C THR A 240 -25.84 15.13 8.42
N LYS A 241 -26.72 15.05 7.42
CA LYS A 241 -26.36 15.37 6.04
C LYS A 241 -26.15 16.87 5.87
N VAL A 242 -25.03 17.26 5.30
CA VAL A 242 -24.67 18.65 4.97
C VAL A 242 -24.28 18.79 3.51
N GLY A 243 -24.35 20.00 2.97
CA GLY A 243 -23.86 20.31 1.63
C GLY A 243 -22.34 20.40 1.57
N THR A 244 -21.78 20.49 0.34
CA THR A 244 -20.33 20.62 0.08
C THR A 244 -19.69 21.76 0.86
N SER A 245 -20.28 22.96 0.76
CA SER A 245 -19.78 24.17 1.41
C SER A 245 -19.89 24.11 2.94
N ALA A 246 -20.97 23.56 3.47
CA ALA A 246 -21.14 23.37 4.90
C ALA A 246 -20.20 22.32 5.48
N PHE A 247 -19.90 21.26 4.73
CA PHE A 247 -18.90 20.26 5.11
C PHE A 247 -17.49 20.87 5.15
N ALA A 248 -17.12 21.65 4.12
CA ALA A 248 -15.84 22.34 4.11
C ALA A 248 -15.71 23.35 5.29
N SER A 249 -16.77 24.09 5.60
CA SER A 249 -16.80 25.01 6.75
C SER A 249 -16.60 24.25 8.08
N ALA A 250 -17.27 23.11 8.25
CA ALA A 250 -17.12 22.28 9.44
C ALA A 250 -15.69 21.75 9.60
N ILE A 251 -15.01 21.38 8.49
CA ILE A 251 -13.61 20.97 8.51
C ILE A 251 -12.74 22.14 8.99
N ILE A 252 -12.93 23.34 8.44
CA ILE A 252 -12.18 24.54 8.84
C ILE A 252 -12.39 24.88 10.34
N GLU A 253 -13.60 24.73 10.86
CA GLU A 253 -13.89 24.89 12.28
C GLU A 253 -13.06 23.90 13.13
N ASN A 254 -12.98 22.65 12.72
CA ASN A 254 -12.23 21.59 13.40
C ASN A 254 -10.70 21.74 13.29
N MET A 255 -10.20 22.39 12.24
CA MET A 255 -8.79 22.75 12.10
C MET A 255 -8.36 23.79 13.16
N LYS A 256 -9.19 24.77 13.48
CA LYS A 256 -8.89 25.83 14.46
C LYS A 256 -8.69 25.26 15.88
N GLY A 257 -9.40 24.20 16.25
CA GLY A 257 -9.26 23.54 17.55
C GLY A 257 -7.96 22.76 17.74
N ALA A 258 -7.24 22.40 16.67
CA ALA A 258 -5.95 21.69 16.75
C ALA A 258 -4.77 22.62 17.03
N ALA A 259 -4.86 23.90 16.71
CA ALA A 259 -3.80 24.88 16.94
C ALA A 259 -3.61 25.29 18.40
N VAL A 260 -4.50 24.88 19.30
CA VAL A 260 -4.48 25.26 20.74
C VAL A 260 -3.86 24.18 21.63
N ALA A 261 -3.53 23.01 21.10
CA ALA A 261 -2.94 21.89 21.83
C ALA A 261 -1.42 21.75 21.59
N ARG A 262 -0.69 22.88 21.68
CA ARG A 262 0.79 22.90 21.71
C ARG A 262 1.29 23.22 23.10
#